data_945aac6dfb56c991ddbe999541ee1ee5
#
_entry.id   945aac6dfb56c991ddbe999541ee1ee5
#
_cell.length_a   1.000
_cell.length_b   1.000
_cell.length_c   1.000
_cell.angle_alpha   90.00
_cell.angle_beta   90.00
_cell.angle_gamma   90.00
#
_symmetry.space_group_name_H-M   'P 1'
#
loop_
_entity.id
_entity.type
_entity.pdbx_description
1 polymer ?
#
loop_
_entity_poly.entity_id
_entity_poly.type
_entity_poly.pdbx_seq_one_letter_code
_entity_poly.pdbx_strand_id
1 'polypeptide(L)'
;SGHDTDSSNIFTFIMNNAIGQSPFENNYFQIYPSVNMLYNLNQTQRVQFGFSKRVNRPRRRTLSPFPRSTNNTSFIRTGNPYLKPEYSDVLDLNFSSNSRKLTLNTGVYYSHLTDNISWWDRDYIVFQDTTYEYMSSDNAGQSERHGIEFFVNYRPMPIIMFMMSVNTWNSRTYASGESDLNGNSKGYFAFGSTMLTIPMIGRLDLSGRYRGRMKITTGEIKPSLTADLSFQRKFMDNKLTMTVKVRDLFDNSGFGIETSEVLEDLVSGEEYIRSMEADRRRDRRSVSLSLSYSFGKMEQKRRFKGDREGFDGGGMDMSY
;
A
#
# COMPACT_ATOMS: atom_id res chain seq x y z
N SER A 1 42.50 0.38 9.27
CA SER A 1 41.99 0.62 10.65
C SER A 1 41.70 2.11 10.93
N GLY A 2 41.37 2.90 9.93
CA GLY A 2 41.10 4.34 10.05
C GLY A 2 39.69 4.79 9.71
N HIS A 3 38.79 3.89 9.29
CA HIS A 3 37.46 4.30 8.78
C HIS A 3 36.31 4.26 9.81
N ASP A 4 36.50 3.62 10.97
CA ASP A 4 35.40 3.51 11.96
C ASP A 4 35.28 4.72 12.91
N THR A 5 36.30 5.55 13.01
CA THR A 5 36.30 6.70 13.94
C THR A 5 35.52 7.90 13.38
N ASP A 6 35.45 8.08 12.03
CA ASP A 6 34.84 9.24 11.43
C ASP A 6 33.30 9.14 11.41
N SER A 7 32.75 7.95 11.17
CA SER A 7 31.29 7.76 11.21
C SER A 7 30.70 7.91 12.62
N SER A 8 31.45 7.54 13.67
CA SER A 8 31.01 7.75 15.06
C SER A 8 30.94 9.24 15.41
N ASN A 9 31.83 10.05 14.88
CA ASN A 9 31.89 11.48 15.15
C ASN A 9 30.75 12.24 14.44
N ILE A 10 30.41 11.91 13.19
CA ILE A 10 29.27 12.51 12.50
C ILE A 10 27.95 12.15 13.18
N PHE A 11 27.78 10.93 13.66
CA PHE A 11 26.58 10.54 14.41
C PHE A 11 26.45 11.32 15.72
N THR A 12 27.55 11.51 16.44
CA THR A 12 27.59 12.33 17.65
C THR A 12 27.26 13.79 17.35
N PHE A 13 27.80 14.34 16.27
CA PHE A 13 27.53 15.71 15.83
C PHE A 13 26.03 15.89 15.52
N ILE A 14 25.41 14.97 14.78
CA ILE A 14 23.98 15.00 14.47
C ILE A 14 23.15 14.89 15.76
N MET A 15 23.50 13.96 16.66
CA MET A 15 22.81 13.81 17.93
C MET A 15 22.82 15.07 18.77
N ASN A 16 23.93 15.77 18.83
CA ASN A 16 24.09 16.97 19.66
C ASN A 16 23.42 18.21 19.06
N ASN A 17 23.41 18.32 17.73
CA ASN A 17 22.94 19.52 17.05
C ASN A 17 21.50 19.44 16.53
N ALA A 18 21.07 18.26 16.07
CA ALA A 18 19.76 18.09 15.45
C ALA A 18 18.63 17.69 16.41
N ILE A 19 18.95 17.12 17.58
CA ILE A 19 17.94 16.40 18.37
C ILE A 19 17.73 17.01 19.77
N GLY A 20 18.64 17.78 20.29
CA GLY A 20 18.54 18.31 21.66
C GLY A 20 18.66 17.21 22.72
N GLN A 21 18.95 17.60 23.96
CA GLN A 21 19.25 16.67 25.08
C GLN A 21 18.09 16.45 26.06
N SER A 22 16.87 16.88 25.72
CA SER A 22 15.72 16.80 26.64
C SER A 22 14.97 15.48 26.52
N PRO A 23 14.38 14.97 27.59
CA PRO A 23 13.43 13.86 27.47
C PRO A 23 12.27 14.31 26.59
N PHE A 24 11.89 13.44 25.66
CA PHE A 24 10.81 13.72 24.71
C PHE A 24 9.49 13.32 25.34
N GLU A 25 8.59 14.29 25.55
CA GLU A 25 7.24 14.06 26.03
C GLU A 25 6.24 14.52 24.97
N ASN A 26 5.29 13.66 24.66
CA ASN A 26 4.19 13.99 23.76
C ASN A 26 2.87 13.51 24.36
N ASN A 27 2.10 14.46 24.90
CA ASN A 27 0.81 14.21 25.51
C ASN A 27 -0.30 14.74 24.61
N TYR A 28 -1.23 13.88 24.21
CA TYR A 28 -2.39 14.28 23.41
C TYR A 28 -3.65 13.56 23.89
N PHE A 29 -4.76 14.26 23.79
CA PHE A 29 -6.10 13.70 24.00
C PHE A 29 -6.92 13.91 22.73
N GLN A 30 -7.56 12.85 22.25
CA GLN A 30 -8.35 12.90 21.02
C GLN A 30 -9.52 11.92 21.11
N ILE A 31 -10.66 12.34 20.57
CA ILE A 31 -11.86 11.51 20.43
C ILE A 31 -11.92 10.95 19.01
N TYR A 32 -12.26 9.66 18.89
CA TYR A 32 -12.33 8.92 17.63
C TYR A 32 -13.78 8.46 17.37
N PRO A 33 -14.66 9.36 16.90
CA PRO A 33 -16.03 9.00 16.58
C PRO A 33 -16.09 8.06 15.37
N SER A 34 -17.05 7.13 15.40
CA SER A 34 -17.38 6.28 14.29
C SER A 34 -18.89 6.12 14.20
N VAL A 35 -19.44 6.30 13.02
CA VAL A 35 -20.86 6.14 12.73
C VAL A 35 -21.00 5.26 11.50
N ASN A 36 -21.82 4.20 11.62
CA ASN A 36 -22.17 3.34 10.51
C ASN A 36 -23.68 3.22 10.41
N MET A 37 -24.21 3.51 9.24
CA MET A 37 -25.63 3.43 8.94
C MET A 37 -25.84 2.45 7.79
N LEU A 38 -26.67 1.45 8.00
CA LEU A 38 -27.01 0.43 7.01
C LEU A 38 -28.49 0.53 6.68
N TYR A 39 -28.81 0.68 5.42
CA TYR A 39 -30.17 0.68 4.91
C TYR A 39 -30.38 -0.43 3.89
N ASN A 40 -31.25 -1.38 4.19
CA ASN A 40 -31.61 -2.46 3.30
C ASN A 40 -32.74 -1.98 2.36
N LEU A 41 -32.43 -1.83 1.08
CA LEU A 41 -33.40 -1.49 0.05
C LEU A 41 -34.37 -2.66 -0.20
N ASN A 42 -33.82 -3.88 -0.17
CA ASN A 42 -34.56 -5.15 -0.24
C ASN A 42 -33.67 -6.29 0.29
N GLN A 43 -34.08 -7.55 0.10
CA GLN A 43 -33.35 -8.73 0.58
C GLN A 43 -31.95 -8.91 -0.03
N THR A 44 -31.69 -8.30 -1.18
CA THR A 44 -30.44 -8.47 -1.95
C THR A 44 -29.64 -7.19 -2.07
N GLN A 45 -30.22 -6.04 -1.75
CA GLN A 45 -29.59 -4.75 -1.97
C GLN A 45 -29.56 -3.93 -0.70
N ARG A 46 -28.43 -3.29 -0.45
CA ARG A 46 -28.20 -2.43 0.73
C ARG A 46 -27.33 -1.24 0.35
N VAL A 47 -27.55 -0.15 1.04
CA VAL A 47 -26.69 1.03 1.05
C VAL A 47 -26.09 1.16 2.45
N GLN A 48 -24.82 1.45 2.51
CA GLN A 48 -24.10 1.68 3.76
C GLN A 48 -23.42 3.04 3.67
N PHE A 49 -23.63 3.83 4.70
CA PHE A 49 -22.89 5.06 4.96
C PHE A 49 -21.99 4.87 6.15
N GLY A 50 -20.73 5.25 6.02
CA GLY A 50 -19.73 5.19 7.08
C GLY A 50 -19.05 6.54 7.27
N PHE A 51 -18.82 6.89 8.54
CA PHE A 51 -17.90 7.93 8.95
C PHE A 51 -17.02 7.40 10.06
N SER A 52 -15.72 7.62 9.97
CA SER A 52 -14.80 7.24 11.05
C SER A 52 -13.60 8.19 11.12
N LYS A 53 -13.25 8.59 12.35
CA LYS A 53 -11.99 9.25 12.64
C LYS A 53 -10.99 8.21 13.14
N ARG A 54 -9.82 8.16 12.53
CA ARG A 54 -8.77 7.20 12.83
C ARG A 54 -7.47 7.89 13.20
N VAL A 55 -6.63 7.21 13.94
CA VAL A 55 -5.28 7.67 14.29
C VAL A 55 -4.25 6.65 13.80
N ASN A 56 -3.20 7.16 13.19
CA ASN A 56 -2.00 6.40 12.87
C ASN A 56 -0.84 6.99 13.68
N ARG A 57 -0.34 6.21 14.63
CA ARG A 57 0.76 6.66 15.49
C ARG A 57 2.10 6.42 14.82
N PRO A 58 3.06 7.35 14.95
CA PRO A 58 4.41 7.15 14.45
C PRO A 58 4.99 5.83 14.98
N ARG A 59 5.65 5.09 14.12
CA ARG A 59 6.32 3.85 14.50
C ARG A 59 7.56 4.18 15.34
N ARG A 60 7.95 3.28 16.25
CA ARG A 60 9.17 3.44 17.08
C ARG A 60 10.40 3.82 16.24
N ARG A 61 10.51 3.26 15.03
CA ARG A 61 11.64 3.54 14.13
C ARG A 61 11.65 4.98 13.59
N THR A 62 10.48 5.57 13.39
CA THR A 62 10.33 6.97 12.95
C THR A 62 10.51 7.97 14.08
N LEU A 63 10.33 7.55 15.33
CA LEU A 63 10.56 8.37 16.52
C LEU A 63 12.00 8.29 17.03
N SER A 64 12.75 7.25 16.66
CA SER A 64 14.10 7.01 17.20
C SER A 64 15.08 8.04 16.67
N PRO A 65 15.65 8.90 17.51
CA PRO A 65 16.57 9.96 17.09
C PRO A 65 17.95 9.44 16.67
N PHE A 66 18.22 8.17 16.88
CA PHE A 66 19.53 7.60 16.60
C PHE A 66 19.82 7.54 15.10
N PRO A 67 20.86 8.23 14.61
CA PRO A 67 21.26 8.20 13.22
C PRO A 67 21.60 6.79 12.75
N ARG A 68 21.27 6.48 11.51
CA ARG A 68 21.58 5.21 10.88
C ARG A 68 22.14 5.48 9.48
N SER A 69 23.31 4.90 9.22
CA SER A 69 23.84 4.85 7.87
C SER A 69 23.09 3.79 7.06
N THR A 70 22.85 4.09 5.79
CA THR A 70 22.46 3.09 4.81
C THR A 70 23.73 2.49 4.18
N ASN A 71 23.58 1.63 3.17
CA ASN A 71 24.72 1.04 2.44
C ASN A 71 25.64 2.08 1.76
N ASN A 72 25.20 3.33 1.70
CA ASN A 72 26.02 4.48 1.28
C ASN A 72 26.38 5.28 2.54
N THR A 73 27.66 5.43 2.81
CA THR A 73 28.20 6.12 3.99
C THR A 73 27.84 7.61 4.06
N SER A 74 27.52 8.22 2.91
CA SER A 74 27.16 9.65 2.82
C SER A 74 25.67 9.91 3.04
N PHE A 75 24.83 8.88 3.26
CA PHE A 75 23.40 9.01 3.45
C PHE A 75 22.97 8.58 4.84
N ILE A 76 22.47 9.52 5.63
CA ILE A 76 22.13 9.33 7.04
C ILE A 76 20.63 9.49 7.23
N ARG A 77 20.01 8.54 7.91
CA ARG A 77 18.59 8.60 8.31
C ARG A 77 18.46 8.70 9.80
N THR A 78 17.61 9.61 10.27
CA THR A 78 17.19 9.65 11.68
C THR A 78 15.67 9.64 11.77
N GLY A 79 15.14 9.29 12.93
CA GLY A 79 13.76 9.54 13.24
C GLY A 79 13.61 10.88 13.96
N ASN A 80 12.37 11.39 13.96
CA ASN A 80 12.00 12.61 14.65
C ASN A 80 11.13 12.28 15.87
N PRO A 81 11.62 12.49 17.10
CA PRO A 81 10.86 12.17 18.32
C PRO A 81 9.69 13.13 18.56
N TYR A 82 9.63 14.26 17.86
CA TYR A 82 8.57 15.26 17.98
C TYR A 82 7.37 15.03 17.06
N LEU A 83 7.38 13.93 16.30
CA LEU A 83 6.29 13.60 15.40
C LEU A 83 4.97 13.45 16.16
N LYS A 84 3.95 14.13 15.63
CA LYS A 84 2.56 13.97 16.05
C LYS A 84 1.92 12.78 15.34
N PRO A 85 0.91 12.14 15.92
CA PRO A 85 0.10 11.18 15.22
C PRO A 85 -0.61 11.79 14.01
N GLU A 86 -0.74 11.02 12.94
CA GLU A 86 -1.61 11.36 11.82
C GLU A 86 -3.07 11.08 12.19
N TYR A 87 -3.98 11.95 11.78
CA TYR A 87 -5.42 11.74 11.95
C TYR A 87 -6.08 11.67 10.57
N SER A 88 -6.98 10.72 10.42
CA SER A 88 -7.71 10.50 9.18
C SER A 88 -9.20 10.50 9.45
N ASP A 89 -9.92 11.45 8.84
CA ASP A 89 -11.37 11.48 8.76
C ASP A 89 -11.79 10.80 7.45
N VAL A 90 -12.53 9.70 7.55
CA VAL A 90 -12.97 8.91 6.40
C VAL A 90 -14.48 8.90 6.33
N LEU A 91 -14.99 9.25 5.16
CA LEU A 91 -16.40 9.19 4.80
C LEU A 91 -16.54 8.22 3.63
N ASP A 92 -17.45 7.27 3.72
CA ASP A 92 -17.74 6.31 2.67
C ASP A 92 -19.25 6.11 2.46
N LEU A 93 -19.63 5.93 1.20
CA LEU A 93 -20.95 5.54 0.80
C LEU A 93 -20.87 4.35 -0.15
N ASN A 94 -21.39 3.22 0.29
CA ASN A 94 -21.29 1.95 -0.41
C ASN A 94 -22.68 1.43 -0.79
N PHE A 95 -22.80 0.92 -2.01
CA PHE A 95 -23.94 0.14 -2.47
C PHE A 95 -23.51 -1.30 -2.69
N SER A 96 -24.27 -2.23 -2.17
CA SER A 96 -24.06 -3.67 -2.37
C SER A 96 -25.32 -4.32 -2.91
N SER A 97 -25.15 -5.14 -3.94
CA SER A 97 -26.20 -6.01 -4.47
C SER A 97 -25.70 -7.44 -4.56
N ASN A 98 -26.40 -8.36 -3.90
CA ASN A 98 -25.99 -9.75 -3.81
C ASN A 98 -27.14 -10.66 -4.25
N SER A 99 -27.03 -11.18 -5.47
CA SER A 99 -27.96 -12.14 -6.05
C SER A 99 -27.27 -13.49 -6.27
N ARG A 100 -28.03 -14.48 -6.66
CA ARG A 100 -27.51 -15.84 -6.91
C ARG A 100 -26.39 -15.89 -7.96
N LYS A 101 -26.42 -14.99 -8.95
CA LYS A 101 -25.46 -14.98 -10.06
C LYS A 101 -24.54 -13.77 -10.07
N LEU A 102 -24.88 -12.72 -9.32
CA LEU A 102 -24.19 -11.46 -9.36
C LEU A 102 -24.00 -10.90 -7.95
N THR A 103 -22.76 -10.66 -7.57
CA THR A 103 -22.41 -9.78 -6.44
C THR A 103 -21.80 -8.52 -7.01
N LEU A 104 -22.37 -7.39 -6.67
CA LEU A 104 -21.90 -6.05 -7.04
C LEU A 104 -21.69 -5.25 -5.77
N ASN A 105 -20.51 -4.69 -5.61
CA ASN A 105 -20.22 -3.67 -4.60
C ASN A 105 -19.63 -2.46 -5.31
N THR A 106 -20.14 -1.30 -5.02
CA THR A 106 -19.58 -0.04 -5.52
C THR A 106 -19.68 1.00 -4.43
N GLY A 107 -18.67 1.85 -4.35
CA GLY A 107 -18.62 2.87 -3.33
C GLY A 107 -17.85 4.09 -3.79
N VAL A 108 -18.14 5.19 -3.12
CA VAL A 108 -17.37 6.42 -3.19
C VAL A 108 -16.85 6.72 -1.81
N TYR A 109 -15.64 7.23 -1.73
CA TYR A 109 -15.05 7.59 -0.45
C TYR A 109 -14.32 8.93 -0.53
N TYR A 110 -14.27 9.59 0.61
CA TYR A 110 -13.46 10.77 0.85
C TYR A 110 -12.66 10.55 2.13
N SER A 111 -11.39 10.90 2.11
CA SER A 111 -10.50 10.83 3.27
C SER A 111 -9.72 12.13 3.38
N HIS A 112 -9.73 12.73 4.56
CA HIS A 112 -8.91 13.89 4.90
C HIS A 112 -7.90 13.47 5.97
N LEU A 113 -6.62 13.57 5.65
CA LEU A 113 -5.49 13.22 6.49
C LEU A 113 -4.81 14.49 6.98
N THR A 114 -4.65 14.64 8.28
CA THR A 114 -3.92 15.74 8.91
C THR A 114 -2.67 15.23 9.60
N ASP A 115 -1.67 16.11 9.76
CA ASP A 115 -0.37 15.80 10.33
C ASP A 115 0.33 14.63 9.60
N ASN A 116 0.19 14.58 8.27
CA ASN A 116 0.77 13.53 7.44
C ASN A 116 2.28 13.41 7.67
N ILE A 117 2.74 12.22 8.05
CA ILE A 117 4.15 11.95 8.28
C ILE A 117 4.84 11.65 6.95
N SER A 118 5.73 12.54 6.55
CA SER A 118 6.54 12.41 5.35
C SER A 118 8.00 12.13 5.68
N TRP A 119 8.71 11.41 4.79
CA TRP A 119 10.13 11.12 4.88
C TRP A 119 11.00 12.14 4.13
N TRP A 120 10.49 13.32 3.81
CA TRP A 120 11.03 14.22 2.80
C TRP A 120 11.80 15.42 3.34
N ASP A 121 12.03 15.49 4.65
CA ASP A 121 12.92 16.48 5.20
C ASP A 121 14.36 16.04 4.90
N ARG A 122 14.86 16.48 3.73
CA ARG A 122 16.22 16.27 3.30
C ARG A 122 17.01 17.54 3.58
N ASP A 123 18.11 17.38 4.25
CA ASP A 123 19.05 18.43 4.54
C ASP A 123 20.47 17.92 4.27
N TYR A 124 21.39 18.84 4.09
CA TYR A 124 22.79 18.53 3.86
C TYR A 124 23.62 19.01 5.04
N ILE A 125 24.41 18.13 5.59
CA ILE A 125 25.32 18.43 6.69
C ILE A 125 26.74 18.31 6.19
N VAL A 126 27.51 19.39 6.29
CA VAL A 126 28.95 19.38 6.00
C VAL A 126 29.70 19.08 7.29
N PHE A 127 30.42 17.98 7.30
CA PHE A 127 31.24 17.56 8.42
C PHE A 127 32.60 17.06 7.92
N GLN A 128 33.71 17.68 8.40
CA GLN A 128 35.10 17.37 7.99
C GLN A 128 35.27 17.32 6.45
N ASP A 129 34.86 18.39 5.76
CA ASP A 129 34.93 18.53 4.31
C ASP A 129 34.13 17.48 3.50
N THR A 130 33.27 16.71 4.16
CA THR A 130 32.38 15.74 3.52
C THR A 130 30.94 16.19 3.69
N THR A 131 30.20 16.23 2.58
CA THR A 131 28.77 16.50 2.58
C THR A 131 27.98 15.22 2.78
N TYR A 132 27.15 15.18 3.81
CA TYR A 132 26.27 14.08 4.12
C TYR A 132 24.84 14.49 3.80
N GLU A 133 24.13 13.65 3.05
CA GLU A 133 22.70 13.79 2.88
C GLU A 133 21.98 13.26 4.12
N TYR A 134 21.24 14.12 4.79
CA TYR A 134 20.49 13.84 5.99
C TYR A 134 19.01 13.74 5.68
N MET A 135 18.35 12.70 6.13
CA MET A 135 16.92 12.50 5.93
C MET A 135 16.23 12.26 7.27
N SER A 136 15.21 13.06 7.56
CA SER A 136 14.32 12.89 8.71
C SER A 136 12.86 12.76 8.27
N SER A 137 11.99 12.42 9.20
CA SER A 137 10.54 12.44 8.99
C SER A 137 9.96 13.63 9.71
N ASP A 138 9.00 14.30 9.08
CA ASP A 138 8.25 15.37 9.73
C ASP A 138 6.76 15.27 9.41
N ASN A 139 5.92 16.00 10.16
CA ASN A 139 4.52 16.17 9.88
C ASN A 139 4.33 17.18 8.74
N ALA A 140 4.29 16.68 7.52
CA ALA A 140 4.41 17.47 6.28
C ALA A 140 3.12 18.13 5.80
N GLY A 141 2.07 18.19 6.62
CA GLY A 141 0.84 18.91 6.26
C GLY A 141 -0.40 18.04 6.17
N GLN A 142 -1.24 18.27 5.17
CA GLN A 142 -2.55 17.64 5.04
C GLN A 142 -2.68 16.97 3.67
N SER A 143 -3.50 15.95 3.59
CA SER A 143 -3.81 15.28 2.32
C SER A 143 -5.29 14.95 2.24
N GLU A 144 -5.89 15.29 1.11
CA GLU A 144 -7.26 14.90 0.78
C GLU A 144 -7.22 13.81 -0.29
N ARG A 145 -8.06 12.81 -0.13
CA ARG A 145 -8.21 11.75 -1.13
C ARG A 145 -9.69 11.45 -1.33
N HIS A 146 -10.10 11.37 -2.57
CA HIS A 146 -11.41 10.88 -2.93
C HIS A 146 -11.30 9.85 -4.05
N GLY A 147 -12.18 8.88 -4.03
CA GLY A 147 -12.11 7.80 -5.00
C GLY A 147 -13.42 7.04 -5.16
N ILE A 148 -13.37 6.14 -6.12
CA ILE A 148 -14.47 5.24 -6.46
C ILE A 148 -13.93 3.82 -6.47
N GLU A 149 -14.66 2.93 -5.81
CA GLU A 149 -14.40 1.51 -5.79
C GLU A 149 -15.54 0.77 -6.49
N PHE A 150 -15.18 -0.21 -7.27
CA PHE A 150 -16.10 -1.06 -7.97
C PHE A 150 -15.63 -2.51 -7.88
N PHE A 151 -16.52 -3.39 -7.49
CA PHE A 151 -16.27 -4.82 -7.46
C PHE A 151 -17.46 -5.56 -8.02
N VAL A 152 -17.21 -6.48 -8.93
CA VAL A 152 -18.20 -7.39 -9.47
C VAL A 152 -17.70 -8.82 -9.46
N ASN A 153 -18.58 -9.73 -9.02
CA ASN A 153 -18.42 -11.17 -9.18
C ASN A 153 -19.67 -11.69 -9.88
N TYR A 154 -19.47 -12.17 -11.09
CA TYR A 154 -20.56 -12.63 -11.96
C TYR A 154 -20.38 -14.08 -12.33
N ARG A 155 -21.39 -14.88 -12.00
CA ARG A 155 -21.44 -16.32 -12.30
C ARG A 155 -22.66 -16.62 -13.17
N PRO A 156 -22.57 -16.42 -14.49
CA PRO A 156 -23.70 -16.68 -15.40
C PRO A 156 -24.11 -18.15 -15.40
N MET A 157 -23.12 -19.04 -15.29
CA MET A 157 -23.28 -20.50 -15.30
C MET A 157 -22.38 -21.11 -14.23
N PRO A 158 -22.68 -22.36 -13.77
CA PRO A 158 -21.84 -23.04 -12.76
C PRO A 158 -20.38 -23.24 -13.16
N ILE A 159 -20.10 -23.30 -14.47
CA ILE A 159 -18.79 -23.54 -15.03
C ILE A 159 -17.95 -22.28 -15.23
N ILE A 160 -18.55 -21.08 -15.22
CA ILE A 160 -17.85 -19.82 -15.48
C ILE A 160 -18.08 -18.84 -14.34
N MET A 161 -17.00 -18.19 -13.89
CA MET A 161 -17.04 -17.06 -12.96
C MET A 161 -16.11 -15.97 -13.45
N PHE A 162 -16.64 -14.74 -13.47
CA PHE A 162 -15.89 -13.52 -13.74
C PHE A 162 -15.81 -12.70 -12.46
N MET A 163 -14.65 -12.19 -12.16
CA MET A 163 -14.43 -11.25 -11.08
C MET A 163 -13.66 -10.05 -11.62
N MET A 164 -14.10 -8.85 -11.25
CA MET A 164 -13.40 -7.62 -11.57
C MET A 164 -13.46 -6.66 -10.38
N SER A 165 -12.36 -6.01 -10.11
CA SER A 165 -12.25 -4.94 -9.12
C SER A 165 -11.53 -3.76 -9.77
N VAL A 166 -12.06 -2.56 -9.58
CA VAL A 166 -11.46 -1.30 -10.03
C VAL A 166 -11.49 -0.32 -8.88
N ASN A 167 -10.35 0.31 -8.62
CA ASN A 167 -10.22 1.40 -7.68
C ASN A 167 -9.56 2.58 -8.41
N THR A 168 -10.16 3.75 -8.32
CA THR A 168 -9.59 4.99 -8.84
C THR A 168 -9.67 6.07 -7.78
N TRP A 169 -8.61 6.87 -7.67
CA TRP A 169 -8.55 7.95 -6.69
C TRP A 169 -7.82 9.16 -7.24
N ASN A 170 -8.17 10.28 -6.67
CA ASN A 170 -7.42 11.52 -6.75
C ASN A 170 -7.04 11.95 -5.33
N SER A 171 -5.78 12.29 -5.12
CA SER A 171 -5.26 12.76 -3.85
C SER A 171 -4.57 14.10 -4.05
N ARG A 172 -4.82 15.03 -3.16
CA ARG A 172 -4.16 16.34 -3.13
C ARG A 172 -3.46 16.49 -1.80
N THR A 173 -2.17 16.80 -1.85
CA THR A 173 -1.36 17.03 -0.66
C THR A 173 -1.05 18.52 -0.56
N TYR A 174 -1.23 19.06 0.63
CA TYR A 174 -0.92 20.43 1.01
C TYR A 174 0.22 20.37 2.02
N ALA A 175 1.37 20.86 1.65
CA ALA A 175 2.50 20.92 2.57
C ALA A 175 2.31 22.03 3.60
N SER A 176 2.84 21.84 4.79
CA SER A 176 3.00 22.88 5.79
C SER A 176 4.43 23.43 5.69
N GLY A 177 4.57 24.75 5.53
CA GLY A 177 5.85 25.44 5.44
C GLY A 177 6.33 25.71 4.00
N GLU A 178 7.61 26.01 3.85
CA GLU A 178 8.25 26.36 2.56
C GLU A 178 8.49 25.16 1.62
N SER A 179 8.02 23.98 1.98
CA SER A 179 8.27 22.77 1.19
C SER A 179 7.39 22.73 -0.07
N ASP A 180 7.98 22.50 -1.23
CA ASP A 180 7.32 22.28 -2.54
C ASP A 180 6.51 20.97 -2.63
N LEU A 181 6.10 20.40 -1.50
CA LEU A 181 5.37 19.13 -1.41
C LEU A 181 3.90 19.23 -1.83
N ASN A 182 3.45 20.39 -2.30
CA ASN A 182 2.12 20.53 -2.86
C ASN A 182 1.98 19.69 -4.13
N GLY A 183 1.11 18.70 -4.11
CA GLY A 183 0.99 17.81 -5.26
C GLY A 183 -0.38 17.20 -5.44
N ASN A 184 -0.72 16.97 -6.70
CA ASN A 184 -1.88 16.17 -7.09
C ASN A 184 -1.41 14.80 -7.54
N SER A 185 -1.94 13.75 -6.93
CA SER A 185 -1.72 12.36 -7.30
C SER A 185 -3.02 11.74 -7.79
N LYS A 186 -2.98 11.09 -8.94
CA LYS A 186 -4.09 10.31 -9.47
C LYS A 186 -3.64 8.88 -9.65
N GLY A 187 -4.46 7.96 -9.22
CA GLY A 187 -4.16 6.55 -9.40
C GLY A 187 -5.38 5.75 -9.82
N TYR A 188 -5.12 4.65 -10.50
CA TYR A 188 -6.12 3.67 -10.83
C TYR A 188 -5.50 2.28 -10.83
N PHE A 189 -6.24 1.37 -10.27
CA PHE A 189 -5.90 -0.02 -10.15
C PHE A 189 -7.07 -0.86 -10.65
N ALA A 190 -6.80 -1.85 -11.48
CA ALA A 190 -7.78 -2.81 -11.91
C ALA A 190 -7.26 -4.23 -11.73
N PHE A 191 -8.13 -5.10 -11.28
CA PHE A 191 -7.90 -6.53 -11.19
C PHE A 191 -9.04 -7.24 -11.90
N GLY A 192 -8.74 -8.23 -12.73
CA GLY A 192 -9.72 -9.08 -13.38
C GLY A 192 -9.32 -10.53 -13.28
N SER A 193 -10.31 -11.40 -13.13
CA SER A 193 -10.07 -12.84 -13.18
C SER A 193 -11.26 -13.57 -13.79
N THR A 194 -10.95 -14.59 -14.59
CA THR A 194 -11.92 -15.49 -15.19
C THR A 194 -11.56 -16.90 -14.80
N MET A 195 -12.53 -17.60 -14.21
CA MET A 195 -12.42 -18.99 -13.84
C MET A 195 -13.36 -19.83 -14.70
N LEU A 196 -12.81 -20.83 -15.40
CA LEU A 196 -13.55 -21.79 -16.17
C LEU A 196 -13.33 -23.18 -15.57
N THR A 197 -14.41 -23.80 -15.07
CA THR A 197 -14.38 -25.16 -14.52
C THR A 197 -15.09 -26.10 -15.48
N ILE A 198 -14.33 -26.91 -16.20
CA ILE A 198 -14.87 -27.89 -17.14
C ILE A 198 -14.92 -29.26 -16.44
N PRO A 199 -16.10 -29.84 -16.29
CA PRO A 199 -16.23 -31.16 -15.66
C PRO A 199 -15.28 -32.17 -16.32
N MET A 200 -14.65 -33.03 -15.55
CA MET A 200 -13.70 -34.09 -15.94
C MET A 200 -12.38 -33.62 -16.53
N ILE A 201 -12.28 -32.39 -17.02
CA ILE A 201 -11.04 -31.81 -17.59
C ILE A 201 -10.22 -31.09 -16.52
N GLY A 202 -10.83 -30.14 -15.81
CA GLY A 202 -10.16 -29.36 -14.80
C GLY A 202 -10.66 -27.92 -14.71
N ARG A 203 -9.90 -27.10 -14.02
CA ARG A 203 -10.18 -25.68 -13.80
C ARG A 203 -9.06 -24.85 -14.42
N LEU A 204 -9.47 -23.89 -15.22
CA LEU A 204 -8.60 -22.88 -15.81
C LEU A 204 -8.90 -21.54 -15.15
N ASP A 205 -7.87 -20.86 -14.67
CA ASP A 205 -7.95 -19.54 -14.08
C ASP A 205 -7.02 -18.59 -14.87
N LEU A 206 -7.57 -17.54 -15.42
CA LEU A 206 -6.84 -16.41 -15.99
C LEU A 206 -7.06 -15.19 -15.11
N SER A 207 -6.01 -14.57 -14.64
CA SER A 207 -6.11 -13.34 -13.86
C SER A 207 -5.15 -12.29 -14.35
N GLY A 208 -5.56 -11.01 -14.24
CA GLY A 208 -4.76 -9.87 -14.66
C GLY A 208 -4.86 -8.74 -13.64
N ARG A 209 -3.79 -7.98 -13.50
CA ARG A 209 -3.71 -6.78 -12.69
C ARG A 209 -3.14 -5.66 -13.54
N TYR A 210 -3.79 -4.53 -13.49
CA TYR A 210 -3.33 -3.32 -14.11
C TYR A 210 -3.21 -2.23 -13.06
N ARG A 211 -2.05 -1.63 -12.96
CA ARG A 211 -1.80 -0.40 -12.22
C ARG A 211 -1.49 0.67 -13.25
N GLY A 212 -2.28 1.72 -13.26
CA GLY A 212 -2.02 2.84 -14.12
C GLY A 212 -0.82 3.66 -13.70
N ARG A 213 -0.44 4.61 -14.54
CA ARG A 213 0.54 5.63 -14.19
C ARG A 213 0.04 6.41 -13.00
N MET A 214 0.87 6.61 -12.00
CA MET A 214 0.52 7.32 -10.79
C MET A 214 1.51 8.45 -10.55
N LYS A 215 1.00 9.67 -10.55
CA LYS A 215 1.79 10.84 -10.14
C LYS A 215 1.96 10.81 -8.63
N ILE A 216 3.17 11.02 -8.19
CA ILE A 216 3.55 11.23 -6.80
C ILE A 216 4.21 12.62 -6.68
N THR A 217 4.41 13.11 -5.48
CA THR A 217 4.92 14.48 -5.23
C THR A 217 6.25 14.74 -5.93
N THR A 218 7.13 13.75 -6.00
CA THR A 218 8.49 13.87 -6.53
C THR A 218 8.68 13.21 -7.91
N GLY A 219 7.59 12.79 -8.58
CA GLY A 219 7.71 12.12 -9.88
C GLY A 219 6.52 11.27 -10.25
N GLU A 220 6.81 10.16 -10.92
CA GLU A 220 5.77 9.26 -11.43
C GLU A 220 6.13 7.79 -11.20
N ILE A 221 5.11 7.00 -10.87
CA ILE A 221 5.21 5.54 -10.88
C ILE A 221 4.72 5.03 -12.24
N LYS A 222 5.55 4.24 -12.92
CA LYS A 222 5.25 3.68 -14.23
C LYS A 222 4.04 2.72 -14.18
N PRO A 223 3.23 2.65 -15.26
CA PRO A 223 2.16 1.68 -15.34
C PRO A 223 2.71 0.25 -15.38
N SER A 224 1.93 -0.69 -14.88
CA SER A 224 2.29 -2.11 -14.86
C SER A 224 1.07 -2.96 -15.17
N LEU A 225 1.22 -3.92 -16.09
CA LEU A 225 0.21 -4.92 -16.42
C LEU A 225 0.81 -6.30 -16.23
N THR A 226 0.23 -7.10 -15.35
CA THR A 226 0.64 -8.48 -15.13
C THR A 226 -0.53 -9.41 -15.39
N ALA A 227 -0.29 -10.58 -15.95
CA ALA A 227 -1.28 -11.62 -16.12
C ALA A 227 -0.73 -13.00 -15.74
N ASP A 228 -1.54 -13.77 -15.05
CA ASP A 228 -1.23 -15.13 -14.63
C ASP A 228 -2.26 -16.09 -15.22
N LEU A 229 -1.78 -17.27 -15.66
CA LEU A 229 -2.61 -18.37 -16.12
C LEU A 229 -2.36 -19.59 -15.23
N SER A 230 -3.41 -20.25 -14.76
CA SER A 230 -3.31 -21.44 -13.96
C SER A 230 -4.27 -22.51 -14.46
N PHE A 231 -3.77 -23.73 -14.57
CA PHE A 231 -4.59 -24.91 -14.85
C PHE A 231 -4.47 -25.88 -13.70
N GLN A 232 -5.62 -26.29 -13.15
CA GLN A 232 -5.70 -27.24 -12.05
C GLN A 232 -6.54 -28.45 -12.46
N ARG A 233 -6.02 -29.64 -12.21
CA ARG A 233 -6.76 -30.90 -12.40
C ARG A 233 -6.65 -31.78 -11.16
N LYS A 234 -7.76 -32.41 -10.82
CA LYS A 234 -7.84 -33.38 -9.72
C LYS A 234 -7.94 -34.81 -10.27
N PHE A 235 -7.23 -35.72 -9.64
CA PHE A 235 -7.17 -37.11 -9.98
C PHE A 235 -7.45 -37.98 -8.72
N MET A 236 -7.65 -39.28 -8.89
CA MET A 236 -7.80 -40.24 -7.80
C MET A 236 -8.88 -39.85 -6.77
N ASP A 237 -10.08 -39.59 -7.23
CA ASP A 237 -11.21 -39.14 -6.38
C ASP A 237 -10.88 -37.90 -5.56
N ASN A 238 -10.23 -36.90 -6.19
CA ASN A 238 -9.77 -35.66 -5.61
C ASN A 238 -8.61 -35.79 -4.60
N LYS A 239 -7.96 -36.94 -4.48
CA LYS A 239 -6.79 -37.13 -3.59
C LYS A 239 -5.53 -36.50 -4.15
N LEU A 240 -5.34 -36.52 -5.46
CA LEU A 240 -4.19 -35.90 -6.12
C LEU A 240 -4.64 -34.66 -6.89
N THR A 241 -4.06 -33.53 -6.56
CA THR A 241 -4.27 -32.25 -7.27
C THR A 241 -2.97 -31.84 -7.97
N MET A 242 -3.05 -31.67 -9.27
CA MET A 242 -1.98 -31.11 -10.09
C MET A 242 -2.34 -29.68 -10.47
N THR A 243 -1.42 -28.76 -10.28
CA THR A 243 -1.58 -27.35 -10.68
C THR A 243 -0.36 -26.93 -11.49
N VAL A 244 -0.61 -26.47 -12.70
CA VAL A 244 0.39 -25.78 -13.54
C VAL A 244 0.06 -24.30 -13.52
N LYS A 245 1.02 -23.46 -13.17
CA LYS A 245 0.84 -22.02 -13.14
C LYS A 245 1.94 -21.32 -13.92
N VAL A 246 1.54 -20.44 -14.85
CA VAL A 246 2.40 -19.51 -15.55
C VAL A 246 2.14 -18.12 -14.97
N ARG A 247 3.16 -17.54 -14.36
CA ARG A 247 3.11 -16.17 -13.83
C ARG A 247 3.69 -15.22 -14.83
N ASP A 248 3.13 -14.02 -14.83
CA ASP A 248 3.60 -12.88 -15.63
C ASP A 248 3.75 -13.24 -17.11
N LEU A 249 2.62 -13.56 -17.75
CA LEU A 249 2.56 -13.94 -19.16
C LEU A 249 3.24 -12.92 -20.10
N PHE A 250 3.22 -11.65 -19.72
CA PHE A 250 3.75 -10.54 -20.52
C PHE A 250 5.19 -10.14 -20.15
N ASP A 251 5.80 -10.78 -19.13
CA ASP A 251 7.12 -10.43 -18.58
C ASP A 251 7.25 -8.94 -18.20
N ASN A 252 6.20 -8.40 -17.61
CA ASN A 252 6.05 -6.98 -17.27
C ASN A 252 5.80 -6.74 -15.78
N SER A 253 6.18 -7.69 -14.92
CA SER A 253 6.11 -7.55 -13.46
C SER A 253 7.26 -6.67 -12.99
N GLY A 254 7.07 -5.37 -13.03
CA GLY A 254 8.05 -4.41 -12.59
C GLY A 254 7.44 -3.29 -11.77
N PHE A 255 8.28 -2.60 -11.04
CA PHE A 255 7.99 -1.36 -10.38
C PHE A 255 9.01 -0.32 -10.85
N GLY A 256 8.58 0.59 -11.69
CA GLY A 256 9.40 1.70 -12.14
C GLY A 256 8.96 2.99 -11.46
N ILE A 257 9.95 3.76 -11.00
CA ILE A 257 9.77 5.13 -10.52
C ILE A 257 10.67 6.03 -11.36
N GLU A 258 10.12 7.14 -11.80
CA GLU A 258 10.84 8.27 -12.35
C GLU A 258 10.65 9.45 -11.40
N THR A 259 11.75 9.99 -10.86
CA THR A 259 11.73 11.19 -10.04
C THR A 259 12.55 12.29 -10.71
N SER A 260 12.09 13.52 -10.57
CA SER A 260 12.81 14.70 -11.05
C SER A 260 12.73 15.77 -9.96
N GLU A 261 13.87 16.21 -9.49
CA GLU A 261 13.99 17.23 -8.46
C GLU A 261 14.88 18.35 -8.98
N VAL A 262 14.49 19.60 -8.75
CA VAL A 262 15.36 20.76 -8.96
C VAL A 262 16.14 20.97 -7.67
N LEU A 263 17.45 20.96 -7.76
CA LEU A 263 18.35 21.15 -6.64
C LEU A 263 19.25 22.36 -6.92
N GLU A 264 19.59 23.09 -5.90
CA GLU A 264 20.57 24.18 -5.96
C GLU A 264 21.93 23.65 -5.50
N ASP A 265 22.97 23.91 -6.27
CA ASP A 265 24.34 23.63 -5.84
C ASP A 265 24.74 24.60 -4.73
N LEU A 266 25.07 24.07 -3.56
CA LEU A 266 25.40 24.84 -2.35
C LEU A 266 26.68 25.67 -2.49
N VAL A 267 27.52 25.41 -3.49
CA VAL A 267 28.79 26.11 -3.70
C VAL A 267 28.65 27.17 -4.80
N SER A 268 28.02 26.81 -5.92
CA SER A 268 27.86 27.72 -7.07
C SER A 268 26.57 28.52 -7.05
N GLY A 269 25.54 28.09 -6.31
CA GLY A 269 24.20 28.68 -6.34
C GLY A 269 23.45 28.40 -7.65
N GLU A 270 23.94 27.48 -8.50
CA GLU A 270 23.29 27.15 -9.74
C GLU A 270 22.22 26.04 -9.51
N GLU A 271 21.06 26.23 -10.14
CA GLU A 271 20.00 25.22 -10.14
C GLU A 271 20.34 24.11 -11.15
N TYR A 272 20.22 22.86 -10.71
CA TYR A 272 20.35 21.69 -11.59
C TYR A 272 19.19 20.71 -11.38
N ILE A 273 18.82 20.00 -12.45
CA ILE A 273 17.78 18.99 -12.38
C ILE A 273 18.43 17.62 -12.13
N ARG A 274 18.12 17.04 -10.98
CA ARG A 274 18.46 15.65 -10.68
C ARG A 274 17.30 14.74 -11.07
N SER A 275 17.49 13.92 -12.09
CA SER A 275 16.53 12.87 -12.46
C SER A 275 17.04 11.50 -12.02
N MET A 276 16.16 10.71 -11.44
CA MET A 276 16.45 9.33 -11.09
C MET A 276 15.37 8.43 -11.68
N GLU A 277 15.80 7.43 -12.42
CA GLU A 277 14.95 6.34 -12.91
C GLU A 277 15.35 5.06 -12.18
N ALA A 278 14.41 4.46 -11.47
CA ALA A 278 14.62 3.21 -10.78
C ALA A 278 13.61 2.17 -11.28
N ASP A 279 14.11 1.16 -11.97
CA ASP A 279 13.32 0.01 -12.39
C ASP A 279 13.67 -1.20 -11.53
N ARG A 280 12.75 -1.57 -10.66
CA ARG A 280 12.85 -2.81 -9.90
C ARG A 280 12.03 -3.90 -10.57
N ARG A 281 12.68 -4.80 -11.26
CA ARG A 281 12.06 -6.01 -11.80
C ARG A 281 12.04 -7.08 -10.71
N ARG A 282 10.86 -7.55 -10.38
CA ARG A 282 10.70 -8.80 -9.63
C ARG A 282 10.81 -9.97 -10.60
N ASP A 283 10.81 -11.18 -10.06
CA ASP A 283 10.95 -12.43 -10.83
C ASP A 283 10.28 -12.37 -12.20
N ARG A 284 11.07 -12.71 -13.22
CA ARG A 284 10.60 -12.83 -14.61
C ARG A 284 9.53 -13.89 -14.72
N ARG A 285 8.92 -13.99 -15.91
CA ARG A 285 7.99 -15.06 -16.26
C ARG A 285 8.44 -16.40 -15.66
N SER A 286 7.58 -17.02 -14.90
CA SER A 286 7.87 -18.29 -14.24
C SER A 286 6.78 -19.30 -14.51
N VAL A 287 7.19 -20.56 -14.71
CA VAL A 287 6.29 -21.71 -14.81
C VAL A 287 6.51 -22.58 -13.59
N SER A 288 5.45 -22.93 -12.90
CA SER A 288 5.49 -23.82 -11.74
C SER A 288 4.53 -24.99 -11.90
N LEU A 289 4.98 -26.15 -11.49
CA LEU A 289 4.17 -27.38 -11.34
C LEU A 289 4.08 -27.70 -9.84
N SER A 290 2.85 -27.82 -9.35
CA SER A 290 2.59 -28.24 -7.97
C SER A 290 1.77 -29.53 -7.99
N LEU A 291 2.22 -30.50 -7.21
CA LEU A 291 1.51 -31.75 -6.96
C LEU A 291 1.18 -31.82 -5.47
N SER A 292 -0.11 -31.96 -5.17
CA SER A 292 -0.59 -32.11 -3.79
C SER A 292 -1.36 -33.40 -3.66
N TYR A 293 -0.91 -34.24 -2.74
CA TYR A 293 -1.58 -35.53 -2.45
C TYR A 293 -2.11 -35.56 -1.02
N SER A 294 -3.41 -35.82 -0.86
CA SER A 294 -4.07 -35.89 0.43
C SER A 294 -4.13 -37.34 0.92
N PHE A 295 -3.50 -37.59 2.08
CA PHE A 295 -3.52 -38.90 2.75
C PHE A 295 -4.64 -38.95 3.80
N GLY A 296 -5.21 -40.13 4.01
CA GLY A 296 -6.18 -40.37 5.07
C GLY A 296 -7.62 -39.96 4.75
N LYS A 297 -8.53 -40.25 5.66
CA LYS A 297 -9.90 -39.75 5.63
C LYS A 297 -9.95 -38.45 6.42
N MET A 298 -10.15 -37.31 5.77
CA MET A 298 -10.59 -36.11 6.46
C MET A 298 -12.05 -36.30 6.88
N GLU A 299 -12.29 -36.72 8.09
CA GLU A 299 -13.59 -36.47 8.70
C GLU A 299 -13.71 -34.95 8.87
N GLN A 300 -14.56 -34.34 8.05
CA GLN A 300 -15.01 -32.97 8.35
C GLN A 300 -15.76 -33.07 9.68
N LYS A 301 -15.08 -32.72 10.80
CA LYS A 301 -15.81 -32.40 12.02
C LYS A 301 -16.83 -31.32 11.63
N ARG A 302 -18.11 -31.72 11.58
CA ARG A 302 -19.22 -30.77 11.49
C ARG A 302 -18.97 -29.77 12.60
N ARG A 303 -18.56 -28.55 12.24
CA ARG A 303 -18.59 -27.45 13.19
C ARG A 303 -20.02 -27.37 13.67
N PHE A 304 -20.21 -27.68 14.93
CA PHE A 304 -21.44 -27.39 15.64
C PHE A 304 -21.79 -25.94 15.32
N LYS A 305 -22.95 -25.75 14.76
CA LYS A 305 -23.58 -24.46 14.55
C LYS A 305 -24.00 -23.97 15.94
N GLY A 306 -23.02 -23.51 16.70
CA GLY A 306 -23.29 -22.78 17.95
C GLY A 306 -23.76 -21.41 17.53
N ASP A 307 -24.98 -21.08 17.93
CA ASP A 307 -25.52 -19.75 17.87
C ASP A 307 -24.50 -18.76 18.43
N ARG A 308 -23.89 -18.00 17.56
CA ARG A 308 -23.19 -16.76 17.87
C ARG A 308 -23.83 -15.67 17.02
N GLU A 309 -24.89 -15.12 17.56
CA GLU A 309 -25.21 -13.71 17.33
C GLU A 309 -23.99 -12.89 17.77
N GLY A 310 -23.51 -12.04 16.92
CA GLY A 310 -22.59 -11.00 17.33
C GLY A 310 -21.31 -10.90 16.54
N PHE A 311 -21.24 -9.78 15.85
CA PHE A 311 -20.04 -9.06 15.43
C PHE A 311 -19.15 -9.71 14.36
N ASP A 312 -19.49 -9.44 13.11
CA ASP A 312 -18.54 -9.56 12.00
C ASP A 312 -18.28 -8.17 11.39
N GLY A 313 -17.28 -7.52 11.94
CA GLY A 313 -16.67 -6.30 11.40
C GLY A 313 -15.35 -6.67 10.72
N GLY A 314 -15.42 -7.30 9.54
CA GLY A 314 -14.26 -7.60 8.72
C GLY A 314 -13.77 -6.36 7.98
N GLY A 315 -12.94 -5.54 8.63
CA GLY A 315 -12.14 -4.53 7.94
C GLY A 315 -11.04 -5.21 7.13
N MET A 316 -11.04 -5.04 5.82
CA MET A 316 -9.88 -5.37 4.99
C MET A 316 -8.75 -4.40 5.35
N ASP A 317 -7.73 -4.93 6.01
CA ASP A 317 -6.47 -4.23 6.25
C ASP A 317 -5.67 -4.19 4.95
N MET A 318 -5.67 -3.05 4.27
CA MET A 318 -4.78 -2.77 3.14
C MET A 318 -3.63 -1.89 3.65
N SER A 319 -2.65 -2.52 4.28
CA SER A 319 -1.36 -1.90 4.58
C SER A 319 -0.42 -2.10 3.39
N TYR A 320 -0.05 -1.00 2.77
CA TYR A 320 1.09 -0.89 1.85
C TYR A 320 2.15 0.02 2.45
#